data_d667f335b377b1fe2ca1e798fa12d936
#
_entry.id   d667f335b377b1fe2ca1e798fa12d936
#
_cell.length_a   1.000
_cell.length_b   1.000
_cell.length_c   1.000
_cell.angle_alpha   90.00
_cell.angle_beta   90.00
_cell.angle_gamma   90.00
#
_symmetry.space_group_name_H-M   'P 1'
#
loop_
_entity.id
_entity.type
_entity.pdbx_description
1 polymer ?
#
loop_
_entity_poly.entity_id
_entity_poly.type
_entity_poly.pdbx_seq_one_letter_code
_entity_poly.pdbx_strand_id
1 'polypeptide(L)'
;MRLRARVVAICVLLTSGCASIPHRDPLQVTVAGIEPQTGAGMEMRMLVKLRVQNPNDVALDFNGVALHLDVAGKSFASGVSDATGSVPRFGETLVDVPVTISAMNIIKHALGMMKGAGGGMDKIHYELKGKLSGLRTEHFTTQGELELPTGAAP
;
A
#
# COMPACT_ATOMS: atom_id res chain seq x y z
N MET A 1 -17.70 28.91 53.16
CA MET A 1 -16.37 29.06 52.54
C MET A 1 -15.66 27.70 52.30
N ARG A 2 -15.78 26.70 53.15
CA ARG A 2 -15.11 25.38 53.01
C ARG A 2 -15.70 24.47 51.93
N LEU A 3 -16.94 24.61 51.54
CA LEU A 3 -17.59 23.78 50.49
C LEU A 3 -17.13 24.17 49.07
N ARG A 4 -16.92 25.46 48.79
CA ARG A 4 -16.43 25.96 47.49
C ARG A 4 -14.99 25.56 47.23
N ALA A 5 -14.13 25.50 48.27
CA ALA A 5 -12.75 25.05 48.16
C ALA A 5 -12.64 23.55 47.81
N ARG A 6 -13.57 22.71 48.32
CA ARG A 6 -13.61 21.27 48.00
C ARG A 6 -14.05 20.98 46.57
N VAL A 7 -14.98 21.75 46.00
CA VAL A 7 -15.44 21.59 44.61
C VAL A 7 -14.35 22.01 43.63
N VAL A 8 -13.60 23.07 43.91
CA VAL A 8 -12.46 23.50 43.08
C VAL A 8 -11.35 22.47 43.09
N ALA A 9 -11.04 21.85 44.23
CA ALA A 9 -10.02 20.83 44.36
C ALA A 9 -10.37 19.54 43.57
N ILE A 10 -11.65 19.16 43.50
CA ILE A 10 -12.11 18.00 42.72
C ILE A 10 -12.05 18.27 41.22
N CYS A 11 -12.36 19.49 40.76
CA CYS A 11 -12.23 19.85 39.33
C CYS A 11 -10.79 19.84 38.80
N VAL A 12 -9.80 20.18 39.62
CA VAL A 12 -8.39 20.20 39.20
C VAL A 12 -7.81 18.79 39.04
N LEU A 13 -8.35 17.79 39.75
CA LEU A 13 -7.89 16.39 39.64
C LEU A 13 -8.39 15.66 38.39
N LEU A 14 -9.35 16.21 37.65
CA LEU A 14 -9.93 15.57 36.44
C LEU A 14 -9.24 15.95 35.12
N THR A 15 -8.25 16.84 35.13
CA THR A 15 -7.60 17.35 33.90
C THR A 15 -6.27 16.71 33.55
N SER A 16 -5.78 15.70 34.29
CA SER A 16 -4.46 15.07 34.04
C SER A 16 -4.50 13.84 33.16
N GLY A 17 -5.48 13.70 32.31
CA GLY A 17 -5.58 12.59 31.35
C GLY A 17 -5.07 12.97 29.94
N CYS A 18 -3.81 13.38 29.79
CA CYS A 18 -3.16 13.31 28.48
C CYS A 18 -2.91 11.84 28.14
N ALA A 19 -3.89 11.17 27.55
CA ALA A 19 -3.66 9.90 26.89
C ALA A 19 -2.75 10.19 25.68
N SER A 20 -1.46 9.95 25.83
CA SER A 20 -0.51 9.92 24.71
C SER A 20 -0.95 8.78 23.79
N ILE A 21 -1.67 9.11 22.72
CA ILE A 21 -1.92 8.16 21.65
C ILE A 21 -0.54 7.83 21.08
N PRO A 22 -0.09 6.56 21.14
CA PRO A 22 1.21 6.21 20.58
C PRO A 22 1.19 6.54 19.10
N HIS A 23 1.98 7.55 18.72
CA HIS A 23 2.18 7.90 17.32
C HIS A 23 2.94 6.74 16.68
N ARG A 24 2.38 6.21 15.58
CA ARG A 24 3.03 5.19 14.78
C ARG A 24 3.38 5.78 13.43
N ASP A 25 4.59 5.53 13.02
CA ASP A 25 5.03 5.88 11.67
C ASP A 25 4.41 4.92 10.66
N PRO A 26 4.01 5.40 9.49
CA PRO A 26 3.46 4.56 8.44
C PRO A 26 4.50 3.53 7.97
N LEU A 27 4.03 2.34 7.61
CA LEU A 27 4.86 1.32 6.98
C LEU A 27 5.44 1.85 5.67
N GLN A 28 6.70 1.53 5.41
CA GLN A 28 7.33 1.78 4.12
C GLN A 28 7.22 0.51 3.27
N VAL A 29 6.51 0.62 2.14
CA VAL A 29 6.29 -0.54 1.27
C VAL A 29 6.82 -0.21 -0.11
N THR A 30 7.67 -1.08 -0.62
CA THR A 30 8.26 -0.98 -1.97
C THR A 30 8.08 -2.29 -2.72
N VAL A 31 8.01 -2.21 -4.05
CA VAL A 31 8.00 -3.40 -4.91
C VAL A 31 9.44 -3.89 -5.04
N ALA A 32 9.72 -5.06 -4.49
CA ALA A 32 11.03 -5.71 -4.56
C ALA A 32 11.22 -6.52 -5.84
N GLY A 33 10.13 -6.98 -6.46
CA GLY A 33 10.16 -7.75 -7.69
C GLY A 33 8.77 -8.09 -8.21
N ILE A 34 8.71 -8.44 -9.50
CA ILE A 34 7.48 -8.89 -10.16
C ILE A 34 7.87 -10.11 -11.00
N GLU A 35 7.17 -11.22 -10.78
CA GLU A 35 7.39 -12.48 -11.50
C GLU A 35 6.13 -12.86 -12.26
N PRO A 36 6.21 -13.16 -13.56
CA PRO A 36 5.06 -13.65 -14.31
C PRO A 36 4.67 -15.05 -13.82
N GLN A 37 3.37 -15.29 -13.71
CA GLN A 37 2.80 -16.60 -13.39
C GLN A 37 1.94 -17.10 -14.54
N THR A 38 1.78 -18.43 -14.64
CA THR A 38 0.87 -19.02 -15.61
C THR A 38 -0.56 -18.58 -15.31
N GLY A 39 -1.15 -17.83 -16.23
CA GLY A 39 -2.55 -17.42 -16.16
C GLY A 39 -3.48 -18.42 -16.83
N ALA A 40 -4.78 -18.31 -16.58
CA ALA A 40 -5.81 -19.07 -17.25
C ALA A 40 -6.71 -18.13 -18.08
N GLY A 41 -6.96 -18.50 -19.36
CA GLY A 41 -7.83 -17.72 -20.23
C GLY A 41 -7.26 -16.35 -20.64
N MET A 42 -8.05 -15.30 -20.48
CA MET A 42 -7.69 -13.92 -20.86
C MET A 42 -7.13 -13.10 -19.68
N GLU A 43 -6.64 -13.76 -18.66
CA GLU A 43 -6.03 -13.13 -17.48
C GLU A 43 -4.53 -13.35 -17.48
N MET A 44 -3.78 -12.29 -17.20
CA MET A 44 -2.36 -12.37 -16.89
C MET A 44 -2.20 -12.35 -15.39
N ARG A 45 -1.47 -13.32 -14.86
CA ARG A 45 -1.15 -13.41 -13.43
C ARG A 45 0.31 -13.07 -13.19
N MET A 46 0.55 -12.32 -12.15
CA MET A 46 1.88 -11.92 -11.70
C MET A 46 1.99 -12.10 -10.20
N LEU A 47 3.17 -12.47 -9.74
CA LEU A 47 3.51 -12.46 -8.32
C LEU A 47 4.26 -11.17 -8.03
N VAL A 48 3.67 -10.30 -7.23
CA VAL A 48 4.30 -9.07 -6.77
C VAL A 48 4.95 -9.34 -5.43
N LYS A 49 6.27 -9.15 -5.35
CA LYS A 49 7.03 -9.24 -4.11
C LYS A 49 7.12 -7.86 -3.49
N LEU A 50 6.50 -7.70 -2.34
CA LEU A 50 6.54 -6.46 -1.57
C LEU A 50 7.61 -6.56 -0.49
N ARG A 51 8.44 -5.54 -0.40
CA ARG A 51 9.29 -5.30 0.77
C ARG A 51 8.54 -4.37 1.71
N VAL A 52 8.18 -4.88 2.88
CA VAL A 52 7.48 -4.14 3.92
C VAL A 52 8.46 -3.83 5.03
N GLN A 53 8.72 -2.56 5.29
CA GLN A 53 9.59 -2.08 6.37
C GLN A 53 8.73 -1.44 7.46
N ASN A 54 9.03 -1.81 8.70
CA ASN A 54 8.35 -1.33 9.89
C ASN A 54 9.28 -0.39 10.67
N PRO A 55 9.05 0.93 10.63
CA PRO A 55 9.85 1.90 11.37
C PRO A 55 9.50 1.97 12.87
N ASN A 56 8.53 1.17 13.32
CA ASN A 56 8.03 1.22 14.68
C ASN A 56 8.76 0.23 15.61
N ASP A 57 8.70 0.50 16.89
CA ASP A 57 9.29 -0.32 17.98
C ASP A 57 8.46 -1.56 18.36
N VAL A 58 7.31 -1.76 17.68
CA VAL A 58 6.41 -2.90 17.88
C VAL A 58 6.28 -3.67 16.57
N ALA A 59 6.38 -5.00 16.64
CA ALA A 59 6.16 -5.86 15.48
C ALA A 59 4.71 -5.76 14.99
N LEU A 60 4.51 -5.95 13.69
CA LEU A 60 3.20 -6.00 13.04
C LEU A 60 2.92 -7.40 12.53
N ASP A 61 1.95 -8.07 13.14
CA ASP A 61 1.45 -9.36 12.66
C ASP A 61 0.31 -9.15 11.68
N PHE A 62 0.33 -9.89 10.57
CA PHE A 62 -0.70 -9.84 9.53
C PHE A 62 -1.13 -11.26 9.10
N ASN A 63 -2.35 -11.38 8.64
CA ASN A 63 -2.97 -12.62 8.16
C ASN A 63 -3.72 -12.43 6.83
N GLY A 64 -3.43 -11.37 6.14
CA GLY A 64 -3.98 -11.07 4.82
C GLY A 64 -3.37 -9.82 4.23
N VAL A 65 -3.24 -9.81 2.90
CA VAL A 65 -2.73 -8.67 2.14
C VAL A 65 -3.65 -8.40 0.98
N ALA A 66 -3.95 -7.15 0.72
CA ALA A 66 -4.65 -6.74 -0.49
C ALA A 66 -3.87 -5.61 -1.18
N LEU A 67 -3.83 -5.69 -2.51
CA LEU A 67 -3.17 -4.71 -3.38
C LEU A 67 -4.12 -4.20 -4.44
N HIS A 68 -3.95 -2.94 -4.79
CA HIS A 68 -4.58 -2.29 -5.93
C HIS A 68 -3.57 -1.39 -6.61
N LEU A 69 -3.38 -1.62 -7.91
CA LEU A 69 -2.45 -0.86 -8.74
C LEU A 69 -3.25 0.00 -9.72
N ASP A 70 -3.06 1.28 -9.62
CA ASP A 70 -3.53 2.27 -10.60
C ASP A 70 -2.38 2.69 -11.50
N VAL A 71 -2.61 2.79 -12.80
CA VAL A 71 -1.66 3.26 -13.80
C VAL A 71 -2.30 4.39 -14.58
N ALA A 72 -1.64 5.53 -14.65
CA ALA A 72 -2.18 6.76 -15.27
C ALA A 72 -3.58 7.12 -14.74
N GLY A 73 -3.81 6.96 -13.43
CA GLY A 73 -5.09 7.25 -12.76
C GLY A 73 -6.22 6.27 -13.04
N LYS A 74 -5.94 5.12 -13.63
CA LYS A 74 -6.93 4.08 -13.93
C LYS A 74 -6.52 2.77 -13.29
N SER A 75 -7.52 2.03 -12.76
CA SER A 75 -7.30 0.69 -12.23
C SER A 75 -6.71 -0.23 -13.28
N PHE A 76 -5.57 -0.80 -12.97
CA PHE A 76 -4.81 -1.68 -13.84
C PHE A 76 -4.82 -3.13 -13.35
N ALA A 77 -4.50 -3.33 -12.08
CA ALA A 77 -4.36 -4.65 -11.49
C ALA A 77 -4.83 -4.67 -10.04
N SER A 78 -5.22 -5.83 -9.56
CA SER A 78 -5.54 -6.05 -8.14
C SER A 78 -5.16 -7.46 -7.71
N GLY A 79 -4.89 -7.61 -6.42
CA GLY A 79 -4.53 -8.89 -5.84
C GLY A 79 -4.90 -8.98 -4.38
N VAL A 80 -5.14 -10.20 -3.94
CA VAL A 80 -5.34 -10.53 -2.53
C VAL A 80 -4.56 -11.79 -2.20
N SER A 81 -4.06 -11.87 -0.98
CA SER A 81 -3.33 -13.03 -0.47
C SER A 81 -3.74 -13.28 0.96
N ASP A 82 -3.87 -14.53 1.34
CA ASP A 82 -4.05 -15.00 2.71
C ASP A 82 -2.71 -15.23 3.42
N ALA A 83 -1.62 -14.67 2.87
CA ALA A 83 -0.30 -14.74 3.46
C ALA A 83 -0.33 -14.24 4.90
N THR A 84 0.23 -15.05 5.79
CA THR A 84 0.34 -14.78 7.22
C THR A 84 1.80 -14.59 7.58
N GLY A 85 2.08 -13.60 8.41
CA GLY A 85 3.46 -13.31 8.82
C GLY A 85 3.56 -12.20 9.83
N SER A 86 4.80 -11.81 10.11
CA SER A 86 5.13 -10.69 11.00
C SER A 86 6.21 -9.82 10.37
N VAL A 87 6.04 -8.51 10.49
CA VAL A 87 7.09 -7.54 10.18
C VAL A 87 7.75 -7.14 11.50
N PRO A 88 9.02 -7.49 11.74
CA PRO A 88 9.68 -7.21 13.00
C PRO A 88 9.73 -5.71 13.31
N ARG A 89 9.85 -5.37 14.58
CA ARG A 89 10.16 -4.00 14.98
C ARG A 89 11.48 -3.55 14.35
N PHE A 90 11.51 -2.35 13.80
CA PHE A 90 12.69 -1.80 13.11
C PHE A 90 13.29 -2.75 12.08
N GLY A 91 12.44 -3.58 11.43
CA GLY A 91 12.86 -4.60 10.48
C GLY A 91 12.02 -4.62 9.22
N GLU A 92 12.29 -5.61 8.38
CA GLU A 92 11.59 -5.80 7.12
C GLU A 92 11.20 -7.25 6.88
N THR A 93 10.18 -7.44 6.04
CA THR A 93 9.71 -8.75 5.58
C THR A 93 9.34 -8.66 4.10
N LEU A 94 9.61 -9.73 3.34
CA LEU A 94 9.12 -9.89 1.98
C LEU A 94 7.77 -10.60 2.01
N VAL A 95 6.81 -10.04 1.27
CA VAL A 95 5.45 -10.59 1.17
C VAL A 95 5.09 -10.77 -0.29
N ASP A 96 4.72 -12.00 -0.65
CA ASP A 96 4.32 -12.36 -2.01
C ASP A 96 2.81 -12.22 -2.17
N VAL A 97 2.39 -11.47 -3.18
CA VAL A 97 0.97 -11.23 -3.46
C VAL A 97 0.66 -11.56 -4.91
N PRO A 98 -0.18 -12.58 -5.17
CA PRO A 98 -0.64 -12.84 -6.52
C PRO A 98 -1.57 -11.72 -6.99
N VAL A 99 -1.29 -11.18 -8.16
CA VAL A 99 -2.01 -10.07 -8.78
C VAL A 99 -2.54 -10.51 -10.14
N THR A 100 -3.77 -10.17 -10.43
CA THR A 100 -4.41 -10.45 -11.71
C THR A 100 -4.60 -9.16 -12.50
N ILE A 101 -4.21 -9.20 -13.77
CA ILE A 101 -4.43 -8.14 -14.75
C ILE A 101 -5.45 -8.66 -15.76
N SER A 102 -6.55 -7.96 -15.90
CA SER A 102 -7.55 -8.28 -16.94
C SER A 102 -7.08 -7.79 -18.30
N ALA A 103 -7.20 -8.65 -19.33
CA ALA A 103 -6.91 -8.26 -20.72
C ALA A 103 -7.72 -7.02 -21.15
N MET A 104 -8.95 -6.86 -20.65
CA MET A 104 -9.77 -5.68 -20.92
C MET A 104 -9.14 -4.40 -20.36
N ASN A 105 -8.49 -4.46 -19.22
CA ASN A 105 -7.77 -3.31 -18.66
C ASN A 105 -6.56 -2.96 -19.53
N ILE A 106 -5.82 -3.94 -20.01
CA ILE A 106 -4.70 -3.72 -20.94
C ILE A 106 -5.19 -2.99 -22.20
N ILE A 107 -6.28 -3.46 -22.82
CA ILE A 107 -6.87 -2.85 -24.01
C ILE A 107 -7.34 -1.41 -23.73
N LYS A 108 -8.02 -1.17 -22.62
CA LYS A 108 -8.48 0.18 -22.24
C LYS A 108 -7.32 1.14 -22.01
N HIS A 109 -6.24 0.68 -21.39
CA HIS A 109 -5.03 1.48 -21.21
C HIS A 109 -4.36 1.79 -22.54
N ALA A 110 -4.18 0.80 -23.41
CA ALA A 110 -3.61 0.98 -24.76
C ALA A 110 -4.42 1.98 -25.59
N LEU A 111 -5.75 1.83 -25.64
CA LEU A 111 -6.64 2.77 -26.34
C LEU A 111 -6.63 4.18 -25.72
N GLY A 112 -6.49 4.27 -24.39
CA GLY A 112 -6.37 5.55 -23.69
C GLY A 112 -5.08 6.28 -24.05
N MET A 113 -3.97 5.57 -24.16
CA MET A 113 -2.68 6.10 -24.59
C MET A 113 -2.72 6.58 -26.04
N MET A 114 -3.36 5.83 -26.94
CA MET A 114 -3.52 6.23 -28.35
C MET A 114 -4.35 7.51 -28.53
N LYS A 115 -5.36 7.72 -27.68
CA LYS A 115 -6.20 8.95 -27.71
C LYS A 115 -5.52 10.16 -27.09
N GLY A 116 -4.55 9.95 -26.19
CA GLY A 116 -3.77 10.97 -25.52
C GLY A 116 -2.44 11.32 -26.20
N ALA A 117 -2.21 10.88 -27.43
CA ALA A 117 -0.92 10.93 -28.13
C ALA A 117 -0.38 12.34 -28.48
N GLY A 118 -0.70 13.36 -27.67
CA GLY A 118 -0.12 14.70 -27.77
C GLY A 118 0.91 15.05 -26.68
N GLY A 119 1.15 14.19 -25.70
CA GLY A 119 2.14 14.40 -24.66
C GLY A 119 3.13 13.22 -24.62
N GLY A 120 4.42 13.52 -24.64
CA GLY A 120 5.49 12.51 -24.67
C GLY A 120 5.25 11.38 -23.68
N MET A 121 5.28 10.15 -24.17
CA MET A 121 5.03 8.90 -23.42
C MET A 121 6.24 8.44 -22.59
N ASP A 122 7.11 9.34 -22.18
CA ASP A 122 8.38 8.99 -21.55
C ASP A 122 8.23 8.51 -20.12
N LYS A 123 7.12 8.88 -19.45
CA LYS A 123 6.89 8.57 -18.03
C LYS A 123 5.45 8.17 -17.76
N ILE A 124 5.29 7.02 -17.12
CA ILE A 124 3.99 6.53 -16.66
C ILE A 124 3.95 6.60 -15.13
N HIS A 125 3.01 7.38 -14.61
CA HIS A 125 2.76 7.41 -13.18
C HIS A 125 1.99 6.18 -12.73
N TYR A 126 2.43 5.58 -11.65
CA TYR A 126 1.69 4.50 -10.99
C TYR A 126 1.45 4.82 -9.52
N GLU A 127 0.35 4.32 -9.01
CA GLU A 127 0.00 4.36 -7.60
C GLU A 127 -0.37 2.95 -7.14
N LEU A 128 0.37 2.45 -6.16
CA LEU A 128 0.12 1.16 -5.52
C LEU A 128 -0.48 1.43 -4.15
N LYS A 129 -1.72 1.02 -3.96
CA LYS A 129 -2.44 1.04 -2.69
C LYS A 129 -2.54 -0.35 -2.14
N GLY A 130 -2.37 -0.50 -0.84
CA GLY A 130 -2.54 -1.79 -0.21
C GLY A 130 -2.89 -1.70 1.26
N LYS A 131 -3.21 -2.87 1.79
CA LYS A 131 -3.44 -3.06 3.22
C LYS A 131 -2.87 -4.39 3.68
N LEU A 132 -2.31 -4.38 4.86
CA LEU A 132 -1.97 -5.54 5.66
C LEU A 132 -3.06 -5.69 6.72
N SER A 133 -3.76 -6.81 6.70
CA SER A 133 -4.84 -7.11 7.65
C SER A 133 -4.30 -8.02 8.77
N GLY A 134 -4.70 -7.77 10.00
CA GLY A 134 -4.31 -8.51 11.19
C GLY A 134 -5.14 -8.06 12.38
N LEU A 135 -4.61 -8.15 13.58
CA LEU A 135 -5.23 -7.55 14.77
C LEU A 135 -5.44 -6.03 14.58
N ARG A 136 -4.59 -5.43 13.76
CA ARG A 136 -4.73 -4.07 13.24
C ARG A 136 -4.59 -4.12 11.74
N THR A 137 -5.33 -3.24 11.04
CA THR A 137 -5.20 -3.08 9.61
C THR A 137 -4.33 -1.86 9.35
N GLU A 138 -3.23 -2.06 8.64
CA GLU A 138 -2.34 -0.98 8.21
C GLU A 138 -2.50 -0.76 6.72
N HIS A 139 -2.74 0.49 6.33
CA HIS A 139 -2.85 0.91 4.93
C HIS A 139 -1.53 1.55 4.49
N PHE A 140 -1.18 1.29 3.24
CA PHE A 140 -0.01 1.93 2.63
C PHE A 140 -0.33 2.40 1.21
N THR A 141 0.37 3.43 0.78
CA THR A 141 0.31 3.95 -0.58
C THR A 141 1.73 4.27 -1.03
N THR A 142 2.09 3.76 -2.20
CA THR A 142 3.36 4.04 -2.86
C THR A 142 3.09 4.56 -4.25
N GLN A 143 3.76 5.64 -4.62
CA GLN A 143 3.65 6.25 -5.94
C GLN A 143 5.02 6.30 -6.59
N GLY A 144 5.05 6.19 -7.92
CA GLY A 144 6.28 6.29 -8.68
C GLY A 144 6.02 6.56 -10.16
N GLU A 145 7.12 6.69 -10.87
CA GLU A 145 7.15 6.85 -12.32
C GLU A 145 7.91 5.68 -12.93
N LEU A 146 7.35 5.12 -13.99
CA LEU A 146 8.03 4.16 -14.85
C LEU A 146 8.45 4.88 -16.12
N GLU A 147 9.73 4.89 -16.40
CA GLU A 147 10.25 5.33 -17.70
C GLU A 147 10.12 4.17 -18.68
N LEU A 148 9.36 4.40 -19.76
CA LEU A 148 9.33 3.45 -20.85
C LEU A 148 10.63 3.60 -21.65
N PRO A 149 11.34 2.49 -21.95
CA PRO A 149 12.48 2.57 -22.85
C PRO A 149 12.00 3.11 -24.19
N THR A 150 12.36 4.34 -24.50
CA THR A 150 12.13 4.97 -25.81
C THR A 150 12.88 4.12 -26.84
N GLY A 151 12.11 3.31 -27.61
CA GLY A 151 12.49 2.49 -28.70
C GLY A 151 13.97 2.33 -29.03
N ALA A 152 14.55 1.20 -28.70
CA ALA A 152 15.53 0.60 -29.59
C ALA A 152 14.74 0.02 -30.75
N ALA A 153 14.53 0.79 -31.81
CA ALA A 153 14.16 0.25 -33.09
C ALA A 153 15.36 -0.58 -33.62
N PRO A 154 15.11 -1.74 -34.21
CA PRO A 154 16.14 -2.58 -34.81
C PRO A 154 16.81 -1.90 -36.00
#